data_44dce6334823681ab30ca9c9068eb0eb
#
_entry.id   44dce6334823681ab30ca9c9068eb0eb
#
_cell.length_a   1.000
_cell.length_b   1.000
_cell.length_c   1.000
_cell.angle_alpha   90.00
_cell.angle_beta   90.00
_cell.angle_gamma   90.00
#
_symmetry.space_group_name_H-M   'P 1'
#
loop_
_entity.id
_entity.type
_entity.pdbx_description
1 polymer ?
#
loop_
_entity_poly.entity_id
_entity_poly.type
_entity_poly.pdbx_seq_one_letter_code
_entity_poly.pdbx_strand_id
1 'polypeptide(L)'
;MEQRNNLVLQGTETFSRGQLDNLALENGALVLDSVAGRSLLYGSYTTPEFAMPAFCNLNVSWNAHAPRDTMVEVRCRVYAAGAWTSWMSFGKWAPDYPRCSVSSQSEDGMIFLMGDTVTVAAPGGGTGVQLQVNLSTNNDKVTPAVRLLAAAVRPLAWEKRNGHALNRRLYLPEYCLSAHDPSFGREMDLPLVMAALMNRWGEDILPEEVAYAWRTAAPAAPATPPLRRPPQAAAATPAGRHGWTLLTCGSRSTTAAR
;
A
#
# COMPACT_ATOMS: atom_id res chain seq x y z
N MET A 1 -21.49 -7.62 -12.37
CA MET A 1 -20.63 -6.67 -11.64
C MET A 1 -19.21 -7.00 -12.06
N GLU A 2 -18.52 -6.07 -12.72
CA GLU A 2 -17.13 -6.29 -13.13
C GLU A 2 -16.27 -6.44 -11.87
N GLN A 3 -15.59 -7.57 -11.73
CA GLN A 3 -14.71 -7.79 -10.58
C GLN A 3 -13.48 -6.89 -10.74
N ARG A 4 -13.30 -5.97 -9.81
CA ARG A 4 -12.13 -5.09 -9.79
C ARG A 4 -10.92 -5.82 -9.22
N ASN A 5 -9.75 -5.55 -9.77
CA ASN A 5 -8.47 -6.09 -9.30
C ASN A 5 -7.91 -5.32 -8.10
N ASN A 6 -8.57 -4.24 -7.72
CA ASN A 6 -8.16 -3.35 -6.64
C ASN A 6 -9.32 -3.04 -5.70
N LEU A 7 -8.95 -2.74 -4.47
CA LEU A 7 -9.80 -2.31 -3.39
C LEU A 7 -9.19 -1.05 -2.80
N VAL A 8 -10.00 0.00 -2.66
CA VAL A 8 -9.58 1.23 -1.99
C VAL A 8 -10.61 1.57 -0.91
N LEU A 9 -10.16 1.74 0.32
CA LEU A 9 -10.93 2.17 1.46
C LEU A 9 -10.40 3.53 1.91
N GLN A 10 -11.24 4.56 1.80
CA GLN A 10 -10.89 5.92 2.15
C GLN A 10 -12.11 6.65 2.67
N GLY A 11 -11.95 7.38 3.77
CA GLY A 11 -13.01 8.17 4.37
C GLY A 11 -14.00 7.37 5.21
N THR A 12 -14.88 8.10 5.92
CA THR A 12 -15.79 7.54 6.90
C THR A 12 -16.74 6.51 6.31
N GLU A 13 -17.28 6.75 5.11
CA GLU A 13 -18.25 5.86 4.48
C GLU A 13 -17.70 4.45 4.24
N THR A 14 -16.45 4.35 3.77
CA THR A 14 -15.85 3.05 3.47
C THR A 14 -15.35 2.34 4.72
N PHE A 15 -14.76 3.08 5.66
CA PHE A 15 -14.28 2.50 6.92
C PHE A 15 -15.42 2.06 7.85
N SER A 16 -16.56 2.74 7.85
CA SER A 16 -17.70 2.35 8.68
C SER A 16 -18.32 0.99 8.32
N ARG A 17 -17.95 0.41 7.18
CA ARG A 17 -18.39 -0.92 6.76
C ARG A 17 -17.65 -2.07 7.45
N GLY A 18 -16.50 -1.80 8.06
CA GLY A 18 -15.73 -2.78 8.80
C GLY A 18 -16.03 -2.76 10.29
N GLN A 19 -15.34 -3.63 11.02
CA GLN A 19 -15.45 -3.74 12.46
C GLN A 19 -14.38 -2.88 13.13
N LEU A 20 -14.81 -1.97 13.98
CA LEU A 20 -13.97 -1.14 14.85
C LEU A 20 -13.95 -1.74 16.25
N ASP A 21 -12.77 -1.89 16.82
CA ASP A 21 -12.54 -2.27 18.21
C ASP A 21 -11.56 -1.27 18.83
N ASN A 22 -12.02 -0.49 19.82
CA ASN A 22 -11.26 0.61 20.43
C ASN A 22 -10.76 1.67 19.42
N LEU A 23 -11.40 1.79 18.29
CA LEU A 23 -11.11 2.81 17.27
C LEU A 23 -12.33 3.68 17.01
N ALA A 24 -12.06 4.94 16.67
CA ALA A 24 -13.03 5.90 16.21
C ALA A 24 -12.72 6.34 14.75
N LEU A 25 -13.72 6.92 14.09
CA LEU A 25 -13.57 7.55 12.78
C LEU A 25 -13.59 9.06 12.96
N GLU A 26 -12.44 9.70 12.79
CA GLU A 26 -12.29 11.13 12.92
C GLU A 26 -11.73 11.73 11.63
N ASN A 27 -12.43 12.72 11.06
CA ASN A 27 -12.03 13.39 9.82
C ASN A 27 -11.69 12.42 8.68
N GLY A 28 -12.44 11.31 8.57
CA GLY A 28 -12.23 10.30 7.55
C GLY A 28 -11.04 9.37 7.79
N ALA A 29 -10.46 9.37 8.98
CA ALA A 29 -9.36 8.51 9.39
C ALA A 29 -9.77 7.56 10.52
N LEU A 30 -9.13 6.38 10.56
CA LEU A 30 -9.12 5.50 11.71
C LEU A 30 -8.15 6.06 12.74
N VAL A 31 -8.61 6.26 13.96
CA VAL A 31 -7.81 6.71 15.12
C VAL A 31 -8.14 5.85 16.33
N LEU A 32 -7.28 5.85 17.34
CA LEU A 32 -7.63 5.25 18.63
C LEU A 32 -8.80 6.02 19.25
N ASP A 33 -9.78 5.29 19.75
CA ASP A 33 -10.89 5.89 20.49
C ASP A 33 -10.39 6.51 21.82
N SER A 34 -11.18 7.38 22.41
CA SER A 34 -10.80 8.12 23.60
C SER A 34 -11.85 8.04 24.68
N VAL A 35 -11.39 7.95 25.93
CA VAL A 35 -12.21 8.04 27.13
C VAL A 35 -11.72 9.19 27.99
N ALA A 36 -12.61 10.13 28.32
CA ALA A 36 -12.29 11.32 29.09
C ALA A 36 -11.11 12.14 28.51
N GLY A 37 -11.04 12.24 27.17
CA GLY A 37 -10.00 12.99 26.45
C GLY A 37 -8.62 12.32 26.41
N ARG A 38 -8.55 11.04 26.74
CA ARG A 38 -7.32 10.23 26.64
C ARG A 38 -7.53 9.10 25.64
N SER A 39 -6.62 8.94 24.71
CA SER A 39 -6.65 7.87 23.72
C SER A 39 -6.50 6.51 24.42
N LEU A 40 -7.25 5.51 23.94
CA LEU A 40 -7.01 4.12 24.30
C LEU A 40 -5.63 3.70 23.79
N LEU A 41 -4.99 2.76 24.49
CA LEU A 41 -3.61 2.39 24.19
C LEU A 41 -3.50 1.44 22.99
N TYR A 42 -4.59 0.78 22.61
CA TYR A 42 -4.65 -0.18 21.53
C TYR A 42 -6.05 -0.25 20.94
N GLY A 43 -6.12 -0.41 19.63
CA GLY A 43 -7.36 -0.68 18.92
C GLY A 43 -7.10 -1.36 17.58
N SER A 44 -8.14 -1.98 17.03
CA SER A 44 -8.06 -2.67 15.77
C SER A 44 -9.26 -2.35 14.85
N TYR A 45 -9.00 -2.36 13.56
CA TYR A 45 -10.00 -2.29 12.51
C TYR A 45 -9.88 -3.51 11.63
N THR A 46 -10.99 -4.20 11.39
CA THR A 46 -11.04 -5.32 10.45
C THR A 46 -12.02 -4.99 9.33
N THR A 47 -11.56 -5.06 8.09
CA THR A 47 -12.41 -4.79 6.93
C THR A 47 -13.49 -5.86 6.77
N PRO A 48 -14.56 -5.59 6.01
CA PRO A 48 -15.37 -6.67 5.45
C PRO A 48 -14.50 -7.64 4.63
N GLU A 49 -15.03 -8.81 4.37
CA GLU A 49 -14.46 -9.76 3.42
C GLU A 49 -14.75 -9.30 1.99
N PHE A 50 -13.72 -9.22 1.16
CA PHE A 50 -13.85 -8.79 -0.23
C PHE A 50 -13.59 -9.97 -1.16
N ALA A 51 -14.59 -10.29 -1.98
CA ALA A 51 -14.40 -11.23 -3.08
C ALA A 51 -13.56 -10.56 -4.19
N MET A 52 -12.54 -11.26 -4.65
CA MET A 52 -11.63 -10.81 -5.71
C MET A 52 -11.64 -11.82 -6.86
N PRO A 53 -11.26 -11.42 -8.09
CA PRO A 53 -10.94 -12.40 -9.13
C PRO A 53 -9.85 -13.33 -8.64
N ALA A 54 -9.82 -14.59 -9.09
CA ALA A 54 -8.76 -15.53 -8.70
C ALA A 54 -7.38 -14.92 -8.99
N PHE A 55 -6.52 -14.86 -7.98
CA PHE A 55 -5.23 -14.16 -8.05
C PHE A 55 -4.06 -14.95 -7.47
N CYS A 56 -2.86 -14.64 -7.93
CA CYS A 56 -1.63 -15.25 -7.43
C CYS A 56 -0.77 -14.31 -6.57
N ASN A 57 -0.96 -12.99 -6.69
CA ASN A 57 -0.25 -12.03 -5.84
C ASN A 57 -1.23 -10.98 -5.30
N LEU A 58 -0.91 -10.46 -4.11
CA LEU A 58 -1.61 -9.38 -3.44
C LEU A 58 -0.56 -8.38 -2.94
N ASN A 59 -0.76 -7.12 -3.25
CA ASN A 59 -0.03 -5.99 -2.66
C ASN A 59 -1.01 -5.18 -1.82
N VAL A 60 -0.56 -4.73 -0.65
CA VAL A 60 -1.34 -3.89 0.27
C VAL A 60 -0.59 -2.59 0.49
N SER A 61 -1.33 -1.49 0.43
CA SER A 61 -0.79 -0.16 0.73
C SER A 61 -1.69 0.58 1.69
N TRP A 62 -1.12 1.53 2.42
CA TRP A 62 -1.85 2.36 3.36
C TRP A 62 -1.24 3.74 3.48
N ASN A 63 -2.07 4.72 3.82
CA ASN A 63 -1.63 6.05 4.19
C ASN A 63 -1.87 6.23 5.68
N ALA A 64 -0.78 6.43 6.44
CA ALA A 64 -0.82 6.55 7.88
C ALA A 64 0.01 7.72 8.37
N HIS A 65 -0.46 8.34 9.46
CA HIS A 65 0.30 9.27 10.28
C HIS A 65 0.61 8.55 11.59
N ALA A 66 1.88 8.32 11.89
CA ALA A 66 2.34 7.70 13.11
C ALA A 66 3.26 8.70 13.85
N PRO A 67 2.74 9.51 14.79
CA PRO A 67 3.58 10.35 15.64
C PRO A 67 4.50 9.51 16.54
N ARG A 68 5.44 10.17 17.21
CA ARG A 68 6.24 9.50 18.28
C ARG A 68 5.34 8.82 19.28
N ASP A 69 5.83 7.73 19.86
CA ASP A 69 5.13 6.88 20.82
C ASP A 69 3.95 6.09 20.23
N THR A 70 3.73 6.15 18.93
CA THR A 70 2.64 5.42 18.27
C THR A 70 3.14 4.39 17.29
N MET A 71 2.30 3.42 16.97
CA MET A 71 2.60 2.35 16.02
C MET A 71 1.36 1.99 15.21
N VAL A 72 1.59 1.70 13.93
CA VAL A 72 0.62 1.16 12.99
C VAL A 72 1.13 -0.20 12.50
N GLU A 73 0.28 -1.19 12.52
CA GLU A 73 0.52 -2.49 11.90
C GLU A 73 -0.63 -2.80 10.95
N VAL A 74 -0.31 -3.17 9.71
CA VAL A 74 -1.30 -3.64 8.74
C VAL A 74 -1.09 -5.13 8.51
N ARG A 75 -2.19 -5.86 8.45
CA ARG A 75 -2.23 -7.31 8.25
C ARG A 75 -3.21 -7.65 7.13
N CYS A 76 -2.99 -8.76 6.49
CA CYS A 76 -3.94 -9.34 5.54
C CYS A 76 -4.15 -10.84 5.81
N ARG A 77 -5.27 -11.35 5.32
CA ARG A 77 -5.50 -12.76 5.11
C ARG A 77 -6.18 -12.98 3.75
N VAL A 78 -5.99 -14.15 3.19
CA VAL A 78 -6.49 -14.50 1.87
C VAL A 78 -7.43 -15.70 1.99
N TYR A 79 -8.55 -15.67 1.26
CA TYR A 79 -9.38 -16.84 1.11
C TYR A 79 -8.84 -17.67 -0.06
N ALA A 80 -8.34 -18.88 0.24
CA ALA A 80 -7.73 -19.79 -0.73
C ALA A 80 -8.04 -21.23 -0.37
N ALA A 81 -8.17 -22.10 -1.36
CA ALA A 81 -8.48 -23.53 -1.17
C ALA A 81 -9.69 -23.81 -0.24
N GLY A 82 -10.69 -22.90 -0.24
CA GLY A 82 -11.91 -23.09 0.55
C GLY A 82 -11.84 -22.59 2.00
N ALA A 83 -10.75 -21.95 2.44
CA ALA A 83 -10.60 -21.45 3.80
C ALA A 83 -9.85 -20.09 3.82
N TRP A 84 -10.00 -19.35 4.92
CA TRP A 84 -9.16 -18.19 5.21
C TRP A 84 -7.81 -18.64 5.78
N THR A 85 -6.73 -18.08 5.25
CA THR A 85 -5.39 -18.26 5.81
C THR A 85 -5.25 -17.60 7.18
N SER A 86 -4.19 -17.90 7.91
CA SER A 86 -3.79 -17.11 9.06
C SER A 86 -3.43 -15.67 8.65
N TRP A 87 -3.50 -14.73 9.62
CA TRP A 87 -3.17 -13.34 9.41
C TRP A 87 -1.67 -13.15 9.18
N MET A 88 -1.32 -12.45 8.10
CA MET A 88 0.04 -12.07 7.76
C MET A 88 0.25 -10.59 8.05
N SER A 89 1.33 -10.25 8.76
CA SER A 89 1.69 -8.87 9.11
C SER A 89 2.70 -8.31 8.09
N PHE A 90 2.45 -7.08 7.62
CA PHE A 90 3.43 -6.30 6.84
C PHE A 90 4.48 -5.60 7.70
N GLY A 91 4.53 -5.96 8.99
CA GLY A 91 5.45 -5.37 9.95
C GLY A 91 4.83 -4.21 10.73
N LYS A 92 5.57 -3.77 11.70
CA LYS A 92 5.20 -2.67 12.58
C LYS A 92 5.83 -1.38 12.07
N TRP A 93 5.01 -0.35 12.01
CA TRP A 93 5.38 0.95 11.52
C TRP A 93 5.33 1.97 12.66
N ALA A 94 6.49 2.49 13.03
CA ALA A 94 6.63 3.54 14.06
C ALA A 94 7.83 4.43 13.70
N PRO A 95 7.83 5.74 14.07
CA PRO A 95 8.94 6.65 13.76
C PRO A 95 10.27 6.21 14.36
N ASP A 96 10.21 5.62 15.54
CA ASP A 96 11.39 5.22 16.32
C ASP A 96 11.80 3.76 16.08
N TYR A 97 11.14 3.06 15.16
CA TYR A 97 11.46 1.68 14.79
C TYR A 97 12.23 1.61 13.47
N PRO A 98 13.29 0.81 13.39
CA PRO A 98 13.97 0.61 12.12
C PRO A 98 13.01 -0.04 11.12
N ARG A 99 12.89 0.57 9.94
CA ARG A 99 12.09 0.04 8.85
C ARG A 99 12.82 -1.17 8.25
N CYS A 100 12.16 -2.30 8.20
CA CYS A 100 12.67 -3.49 7.55
C CYS A 100 11.57 -4.17 6.76
N SER A 101 11.96 -4.78 5.64
CA SER A 101 11.08 -5.69 4.91
C SER A 101 10.80 -6.92 5.77
N VAL A 102 9.55 -7.36 5.74
CA VAL A 102 9.11 -8.57 6.44
C VAL A 102 9.03 -9.70 5.42
N SER A 103 9.56 -10.86 5.77
CA SER A 103 9.35 -12.09 5.04
C SER A 103 8.80 -13.12 6.00
N SER A 104 7.69 -13.71 5.65
CA SER A 104 7.00 -14.70 6.47
C SER A 104 6.14 -15.62 5.62
N GLN A 105 5.68 -16.70 6.23
CA GLN A 105 4.77 -17.67 5.63
C GLN A 105 3.59 -17.86 6.57
N SER A 106 2.38 -18.06 6.02
CA SER A 106 1.23 -18.45 6.81
C SER A 106 1.44 -19.84 7.42
N GLU A 107 0.81 -20.10 8.56
CA GLU A 107 0.93 -21.39 9.28
C GLU A 107 0.49 -22.58 8.41
N ASP A 108 -0.47 -22.37 7.53
CA ASP A 108 -0.97 -23.35 6.57
C ASP A 108 -0.11 -23.49 5.31
N GLY A 109 0.93 -22.67 5.14
CA GLY A 109 1.81 -22.65 3.97
C GLY A 109 1.16 -22.18 2.67
N MET A 110 -0.05 -21.62 2.72
CA MET A 110 -0.79 -21.22 1.52
C MET A 110 -0.40 -19.85 0.97
N ILE A 111 0.15 -18.98 1.80
CA ILE A 111 0.62 -17.66 1.39
C ILE A 111 2.00 -17.35 1.95
N PHE A 112 2.79 -16.63 1.13
CA PHE A 112 4.13 -16.18 1.47
C PHE A 112 4.18 -14.66 1.32
N LEU A 113 4.64 -13.97 2.34
CA LEU A 113 4.96 -12.55 2.28
C LEU A 113 6.46 -12.39 2.03
N MET A 114 6.82 -11.64 1.01
CA MET A 114 8.20 -11.24 0.72
C MET A 114 8.23 -9.73 0.49
N GLY A 115 8.73 -9.00 1.48
CA GLY A 115 8.72 -7.55 1.46
C GLY A 115 7.29 -7.00 1.56
N ASP A 116 6.77 -6.56 0.45
CA ASP A 116 5.44 -5.94 0.29
C ASP A 116 4.45 -6.81 -0.50
N THR A 117 4.90 -7.94 -1.02
CA THR A 117 4.10 -8.79 -1.91
C THR A 117 3.74 -10.11 -1.24
N VAL A 118 2.45 -10.38 -1.14
CA VAL A 118 1.93 -11.70 -0.75
C VAL A 118 1.77 -12.55 -2.00
N THR A 119 2.39 -13.71 -2.01
CA THR A 119 2.24 -14.72 -3.06
C THR A 119 1.35 -15.84 -2.56
N VAL A 120 0.34 -16.21 -3.34
CA VAL A 120 -0.57 -17.32 -3.04
C VAL A 120 -0.05 -18.58 -3.71
N ALA A 121 0.33 -19.58 -2.90
CA ALA A 121 0.81 -20.86 -3.37
C ALA A 121 -0.31 -21.90 -3.53
N ALA A 122 -1.50 -21.63 -3.00
CA ALA A 122 -2.63 -22.54 -3.10
C ALA A 122 -3.05 -22.76 -4.56
N PRO A 123 -3.35 -24.01 -4.98
CA PRO A 123 -3.90 -24.29 -6.28
C PRO A 123 -5.19 -23.49 -6.52
N GLY A 124 -5.29 -22.85 -7.71
CA GLY A 124 -6.42 -21.97 -8.04
C GLY A 124 -6.31 -20.54 -7.47
N GLY A 125 -5.24 -20.23 -6.74
CA GLY A 125 -4.98 -18.91 -6.19
C GLY A 125 -5.89 -18.50 -5.04
N GLY A 126 -5.84 -17.20 -4.70
CA GLY A 126 -6.75 -16.55 -3.75
C GLY A 126 -7.99 -16.03 -4.45
N THR A 127 -9.13 -16.02 -3.75
CA THR A 127 -10.41 -15.49 -4.26
C THR A 127 -11.06 -14.49 -3.32
N GLY A 128 -10.46 -14.23 -2.17
CA GLY A 128 -10.92 -13.26 -1.20
C GLY A 128 -9.77 -12.60 -0.46
N VAL A 129 -9.99 -11.37 -0.04
CA VAL A 129 -9.04 -10.56 0.74
C VAL A 129 -9.76 -9.96 1.93
N GLN A 130 -9.08 -9.97 3.08
CA GLN A 130 -9.49 -9.21 4.25
C GLN A 130 -8.26 -8.53 4.86
N LEU A 131 -8.40 -7.29 5.25
CA LEU A 131 -7.34 -6.48 5.84
C LEU A 131 -7.66 -6.18 7.30
N GLN A 132 -6.61 -6.02 8.10
CA GLN A 132 -6.71 -5.58 9.48
C GLN A 132 -5.67 -4.49 9.74
N VAL A 133 -6.06 -3.47 10.46
CA VAL A 133 -5.18 -2.42 10.98
C VAL A 133 -5.17 -2.50 12.48
N ASN A 134 -3.99 -2.53 13.07
CA ASN A 134 -3.78 -2.41 14.50
C ASN A 134 -3.10 -1.07 14.78
N LEU A 135 -3.68 -0.29 15.66
CA LEU A 135 -3.14 0.99 16.13
C LEU A 135 -2.77 0.85 17.59
N SER A 136 -1.64 1.43 17.98
CA SER A 136 -1.25 1.49 19.37
C SER A 136 -0.49 2.77 19.71
N THR A 137 -0.54 3.17 20.99
CA THR A 137 0.22 4.28 21.53
C THR A 137 0.74 3.95 22.93
N ASN A 138 1.92 4.46 23.26
CA ASN A 138 2.46 4.46 24.61
C ASN A 138 2.16 5.78 25.35
N ASN A 139 1.48 6.71 24.67
CA ASN A 139 1.16 8.04 25.19
C ASN A 139 -0.32 8.34 24.92
N ASP A 140 -1.15 8.36 25.95
CA ASP A 140 -2.60 8.54 25.88
C ASP A 140 -3.05 9.93 25.35
N LYS A 141 -2.11 10.84 25.09
CA LYS A 141 -2.34 12.15 24.48
C LYS A 141 -2.13 12.17 22.97
N VAL A 142 -1.65 11.06 22.39
CA VAL A 142 -1.28 10.99 21.00
C VAL A 142 -1.89 9.73 20.37
N THR A 143 -2.51 9.88 19.20
CA THR A 143 -3.08 8.79 18.43
C THR A 143 -2.45 8.69 17.04
N PRO A 144 -2.16 7.49 16.53
CA PRO A 144 -1.87 7.32 15.13
C PRO A 144 -3.17 7.43 14.31
N ALA A 145 -3.03 7.70 13.01
CA ALA A 145 -4.18 7.80 12.13
C ALA A 145 -3.93 7.05 10.82
N VAL A 146 -4.94 6.31 10.31
CA VAL A 146 -4.91 5.70 8.98
C VAL A 146 -6.03 6.28 8.13
N ARG A 147 -5.68 6.86 6.97
CA ARG A 147 -6.60 7.58 6.09
C ARG A 147 -6.97 6.80 4.84
N LEU A 148 -6.14 5.84 4.44
CA LEU A 148 -6.35 5.01 3.27
C LEU A 148 -5.83 3.61 3.56
N LEU A 149 -6.58 2.62 3.09
CA LEU A 149 -6.18 1.23 2.96
C LEU A 149 -6.49 0.80 1.54
N ALA A 150 -5.55 0.19 0.86
CA ALA A 150 -5.77 -0.31 -0.47
C ALA A 150 -5.14 -1.70 -0.64
N ALA A 151 -5.73 -2.48 -1.52
CA ALA A 151 -5.21 -3.77 -1.93
C ALA A 151 -5.32 -3.90 -3.45
N ALA A 152 -4.29 -4.41 -4.09
CA ALA A 152 -4.26 -4.73 -5.49
C ALA A 152 -3.89 -6.20 -5.67
N VAL A 153 -4.61 -6.91 -6.55
CA VAL A 153 -4.35 -8.30 -6.84
C VAL A 153 -3.90 -8.48 -8.29
N ARG A 154 -2.99 -9.43 -8.50
CA ARG A 154 -2.67 -9.92 -9.83
C ARG A 154 -3.54 -11.12 -10.14
N PRO A 155 -4.52 -11.01 -11.05
CA PRO A 155 -5.36 -12.13 -11.44
C PRO A 155 -4.57 -13.28 -12.07
N LEU A 156 -5.01 -14.51 -11.87
CA LEU A 156 -4.45 -15.68 -12.56
C LEU A 156 -4.63 -15.58 -14.07
N ALA A 157 -5.78 -15.10 -14.52
CA ALA A 157 -6.12 -14.88 -15.92
C ALA A 157 -5.80 -13.44 -16.38
N TRP A 158 -4.66 -12.91 -15.92
CA TRP A 158 -4.29 -11.55 -16.28
C TRP A 158 -3.86 -11.45 -17.73
N GLU A 159 -4.72 -10.85 -18.54
CA GLU A 159 -4.40 -10.51 -19.92
C GLU A 159 -3.75 -9.13 -19.98
N LYS A 160 -2.68 -9.03 -20.78
CA LYS A 160 -2.04 -7.75 -21.07
C LYS A 160 -3.06 -6.84 -21.76
N ARG A 161 -3.55 -5.82 -21.05
CA ARG A 161 -4.39 -4.81 -21.69
C ARG A 161 -3.56 -4.08 -22.74
N ASN A 162 -3.93 -4.21 -24.02
CA ASN A 162 -3.36 -3.40 -25.07
C ASN A 162 -3.87 -1.97 -24.87
N GLY A 163 -2.99 -1.12 -24.30
CA GLY A 163 -3.36 0.26 -23.99
C GLY A 163 -3.60 1.07 -25.27
N HIS A 164 -4.84 1.33 -25.59
CA HIS A 164 -5.22 2.33 -26.60
C HIS A 164 -4.76 3.75 -26.23
N ALA A 165 -4.18 3.93 -25.06
CA ALA A 165 -3.73 5.21 -24.51
C ALA A 165 -2.27 5.56 -24.85
N LEU A 166 -1.49 4.66 -25.50
CA LEU A 166 -0.06 4.85 -25.75
C LEU A 166 0.29 6.04 -26.67
N ASN A 167 -0.68 6.62 -27.38
CA ASN A 167 -0.49 7.76 -28.27
C ASN A 167 -0.98 9.10 -27.69
N ARG A 168 -1.24 9.19 -26.40
CA ARG A 168 -1.68 10.42 -25.76
C ARG A 168 -0.52 11.10 -25.04
N ARG A 169 -0.38 12.40 -25.23
CA ARG A 169 0.56 13.23 -24.48
C ARG A 169 -0.05 13.51 -23.12
N LEU A 170 0.57 12.98 -22.08
CA LEU A 170 0.16 13.17 -20.70
C LEU A 170 0.93 14.35 -20.09
N TYR A 171 0.23 15.32 -19.48
CA TYR A 171 0.86 16.29 -18.63
C TYR A 171 1.13 15.62 -17.28
N LEU A 172 2.38 15.25 -17.07
CA LEU A 172 2.84 14.64 -15.82
C LEU A 172 3.01 15.72 -14.76
N PRO A 173 2.40 15.59 -13.58
CA PRO A 173 2.82 16.39 -12.44
C PRO A 173 4.28 16.06 -12.13
N GLU A 174 5.05 17.06 -11.75
CA GLU A 174 6.41 16.86 -11.24
C GLU A 174 6.33 16.14 -9.89
N TYR A 175 6.37 14.81 -9.94
CA TYR A 175 6.30 13.97 -8.76
C TYR A 175 7.59 13.14 -8.70
N CYS A 176 8.39 13.36 -7.68
CA CYS A 176 9.63 12.62 -7.47
C CYS A 176 9.67 12.17 -6.01
N LEU A 177 9.25 10.93 -5.76
CA LEU A 177 9.22 10.35 -4.43
C LEU A 177 10.62 10.22 -3.84
N SER A 178 11.59 9.83 -4.67
CA SER A 178 13.00 9.69 -4.29
C SER A 178 13.66 11.03 -3.90
N ALA A 179 13.10 12.17 -4.31
CA ALA A 179 13.55 13.49 -3.88
C ALA A 179 13.07 13.86 -2.47
N HIS A 180 11.94 13.29 -2.04
CA HIS A 180 11.37 13.52 -0.72
C HIS A 180 11.84 12.51 0.33
N ASP A 181 12.06 11.27 -0.09
CA ASP A 181 12.56 10.21 0.77
C ASP A 181 13.61 9.39 -0.01
N PRO A 182 14.90 9.54 0.31
CA PRO A 182 15.98 8.82 -0.36
C PRO A 182 15.94 7.30 -0.19
N SER A 183 15.10 6.77 0.72
CA SER A 183 14.91 5.34 0.89
C SER A 183 14.11 4.71 -0.26
N PHE A 184 13.37 5.53 -1.03
CA PHE A 184 12.69 5.08 -2.24
C PHE A 184 13.63 5.16 -3.44
N GLY A 185 13.74 4.06 -4.18
CA GLY A 185 14.43 4.04 -5.46
C GLY A 185 13.66 4.82 -6.52
N ARG A 186 14.37 5.36 -7.51
CA ARG A 186 13.76 6.08 -8.64
C ARG A 186 12.80 5.23 -9.47
N GLU A 187 12.90 3.92 -9.35
CA GLU A 187 12.02 2.97 -10.03
C GLU A 187 10.55 3.08 -9.62
N MET A 188 10.28 3.68 -8.46
CA MET A 188 8.91 3.89 -7.97
C MET A 188 8.31 5.23 -8.41
N ASP A 189 9.12 6.19 -8.84
CA ASP A 189 8.63 7.51 -9.25
C ASP A 189 7.68 7.42 -10.45
N LEU A 190 8.05 6.65 -11.47
CA LEU A 190 7.24 6.51 -12.68
C LEU A 190 5.92 5.78 -12.46
N PRO A 191 5.86 4.62 -11.80
CA PRO A 191 4.60 3.97 -11.46
C PRO A 191 3.65 4.85 -10.67
N LEU A 192 4.15 5.61 -9.70
CA LEU A 192 3.36 6.52 -8.90
C LEU A 192 2.73 7.64 -9.74
N VAL A 193 3.52 8.25 -10.61
CA VAL A 193 3.07 9.31 -11.52
C VAL A 193 2.03 8.77 -12.49
N MET A 194 2.27 7.60 -13.07
CA MET A 194 1.33 6.97 -14.01
C MET A 194 0.01 6.63 -13.33
N ALA A 195 0.03 6.06 -12.12
CA ALA A 195 -1.17 5.77 -11.35
C ALA A 195 -1.94 7.05 -11.04
N ALA A 196 -1.26 8.11 -10.59
CA ALA A 196 -1.89 9.41 -10.30
C ALA A 196 -2.58 10.01 -11.53
N LEU A 197 -1.98 9.88 -12.71
CA LEU A 197 -2.58 10.34 -13.96
C LEU A 197 -3.79 9.51 -14.37
N MET A 198 -3.69 8.19 -14.29
CA MET A 198 -4.77 7.29 -14.65
C MET A 198 -5.98 7.52 -13.72
N ASN A 199 -5.74 7.68 -12.42
CA ASN A 199 -6.79 8.03 -11.46
C ASN A 199 -7.44 9.39 -11.76
N ARG A 200 -6.65 10.38 -12.20
CA ARG A 200 -7.19 11.69 -12.61
C ARG A 200 -8.15 11.58 -13.81
N TRP A 201 -7.99 10.55 -14.64
CA TRP A 201 -8.86 10.29 -15.79
C TRP A 201 -9.95 9.27 -15.53
N GLY A 202 -10.17 8.90 -14.27
CA GLY A 202 -11.23 7.99 -13.84
C GLY A 202 -10.87 6.52 -13.94
N GLU A 203 -9.59 6.19 -14.20
CA GLU A 203 -9.10 4.82 -14.11
C GLU A 203 -8.67 4.55 -12.66
N ASP A 204 -9.36 3.65 -11.99
CA ASP A 204 -9.06 3.26 -10.61
C ASP A 204 -7.89 2.25 -10.62
N ILE A 205 -6.66 2.75 -10.53
CA ILE A 205 -5.43 1.96 -10.62
C ILE A 205 -4.44 2.34 -9.52
N LEU A 206 -3.74 1.36 -8.97
CA LEU A 206 -2.71 1.57 -7.95
C LEU A 206 -1.30 1.65 -8.55
N PRO A 207 -0.36 2.37 -7.91
CA PRO A 207 1.03 2.42 -8.34
C PRO A 207 1.67 1.04 -8.50
N GLU A 208 1.32 0.09 -7.64
CA GLU A 208 1.80 -1.28 -7.64
C GLU A 208 1.34 -2.05 -8.90
N GLU A 209 0.11 -1.83 -9.35
CA GLU A 209 -0.40 -2.41 -10.60
C GLU A 209 0.38 -1.86 -11.80
N VAL A 210 0.66 -0.55 -11.81
CA VAL A 210 1.48 0.08 -12.85
C VAL A 210 2.90 -0.47 -12.80
N ALA A 211 3.52 -0.56 -11.62
CA ALA A 211 4.87 -1.09 -11.46
C ALA A 211 4.95 -2.55 -11.94
N TYR A 212 3.93 -3.35 -11.62
CA TYR A 212 3.84 -4.73 -12.06
C TYR A 212 3.73 -4.81 -13.60
N ALA A 213 2.80 -4.06 -14.19
CA ALA A 213 2.62 -4.02 -15.64
C ALA A 213 3.90 -3.59 -16.35
N TRP A 214 4.63 -2.62 -15.81
CA TRP A 214 5.91 -2.17 -16.33
C TRP A 214 6.97 -3.27 -16.32
N ARG A 215 7.16 -3.95 -15.18
CA ARG A 215 8.15 -5.03 -15.03
C ARG A 215 7.87 -6.23 -15.93
N THR A 216 6.59 -6.52 -16.19
CA THR A 216 6.19 -7.67 -17.02
C THR A 216 6.09 -7.33 -18.51
N ALA A 217 5.93 -6.05 -18.85
CA ALA A 217 5.81 -5.59 -20.24
C ALA A 217 7.15 -5.31 -20.91
N ALA A 218 8.21 -5.06 -20.14
CA ALA A 218 9.53 -4.77 -20.71
C ALA A 218 10.22 -6.08 -21.15
N PRO A 219 10.49 -6.30 -22.45
CA PRO A 219 11.60 -7.15 -22.82
C PRO A 219 12.85 -6.52 -22.21
N ALA A 220 13.82 -7.34 -21.77
CA ALA A 220 15.07 -6.86 -21.21
C ALA A 220 15.67 -5.77 -22.12
N ALA A 221 15.39 -4.51 -21.81
CA ALA A 221 15.86 -3.38 -22.61
C ALA A 221 17.33 -3.15 -22.30
N PRO A 222 18.17 -2.86 -23.30
CA PRO A 222 19.53 -2.42 -23.03
C PRO A 222 19.47 -1.17 -22.14
N ALA A 223 20.37 -1.10 -21.16
CA ALA A 223 20.45 -0.04 -20.18
C ALA A 223 20.31 1.34 -20.82
N THR A 224 19.21 2.04 -20.53
CA THR A 224 18.97 3.39 -21.05
C THR A 224 19.95 4.34 -20.37
N PRO A 225 20.66 5.20 -21.11
CA PRO A 225 21.52 6.20 -20.51
C PRO A 225 20.71 7.14 -19.60
N PRO A 226 21.30 7.66 -18.51
CA PRO A 226 20.58 8.49 -17.55
C PRO A 226 19.99 9.71 -18.24
N LEU A 227 18.70 9.92 -18.06
CA LEU A 227 17.99 11.13 -18.50
C LEU A 227 18.71 12.37 -17.96
N ARG A 228 19.15 13.26 -18.83
CA ARG A 228 19.73 14.54 -18.44
C ARG A 228 18.72 15.31 -17.59
N ARG A 229 19.15 15.69 -16.40
CA ARG A 229 18.40 16.54 -15.48
C ARG A 229 18.04 17.87 -16.18
N PRO A 230 16.77 18.28 -16.20
CA PRO A 230 16.44 19.66 -16.55
C PRO A 230 17.02 20.60 -15.48
N PRO A 231 17.37 21.84 -15.86
CA PRO A 231 17.91 22.82 -14.91
C PRO A 231 16.88 23.06 -13.77
N GLN A 232 17.35 23.01 -12.54
CA GLN A 232 16.56 23.30 -11.35
C GLN A 232 16.01 24.74 -11.44
N ALA A 233 14.70 24.89 -11.57
CA ALA A 233 14.05 26.15 -11.29
C ALA A 233 14.13 26.43 -9.78
N ALA A 234 14.50 27.66 -9.43
CA ALA A 234 14.68 28.08 -8.05
C ALA A 234 13.42 27.82 -7.21
N ALA A 235 13.62 27.17 -6.06
CA ALA A 235 12.56 26.81 -5.13
C ALA A 235 11.83 28.06 -4.60
N ALA A 236 10.57 28.20 -4.96
CA ALA A 236 9.66 29.06 -4.23
C ALA A 236 9.22 28.32 -2.96
N THR A 237 9.46 28.91 -1.81
CA THR A 237 9.06 28.39 -0.49
C THR A 237 7.54 28.46 -0.37
N PRO A 238 6.82 27.36 -0.18
CA PRO A 238 5.40 27.41 0.10
C PRO A 238 5.14 27.28 1.60
N ALA A 239 4.37 28.24 2.10
CA ALA A 239 3.82 28.22 3.44
C ALA A 239 2.84 27.02 3.64
N GLY A 240 2.94 26.40 4.81
CA GLY A 240 1.95 25.54 5.45
C GLY A 240 1.45 24.37 4.63
N ARG A 241 2.05 23.18 4.81
CA ARG A 241 1.53 21.96 4.24
C ARG A 241 1.44 20.84 5.25
N HIS A 242 0.27 20.26 5.33
CA HIS A 242 0.04 18.96 5.91
C HIS A 242 0.75 17.92 5.04
N GLY A 243 1.80 17.28 5.59
CA GLY A 243 2.58 16.28 4.88
C GLY A 243 1.78 14.99 4.67
N TRP A 244 1.65 14.58 3.44
CA TRP A 244 1.17 13.26 3.06
C TRP A 244 2.40 12.34 2.93
N THR A 245 2.44 11.27 3.69
CA THR A 245 3.47 10.24 3.53
C THR A 245 2.83 9.00 2.93
N LEU A 246 3.10 8.74 1.67
CA LEU A 246 2.77 7.47 1.02
C LEU A 246 3.89 6.49 1.38
N LEU A 247 3.54 5.38 1.97
CA LEU A 247 4.49 4.42 2.50
C LEU A 247 4.34 3.09 1.76
N THR A 248 5.23 2.88 0.79
CA THR A 248 5.48 1.55 0.23
C THR A 248 6.76 0.98 0.85
N CYS A 249 6.70 -0.25 1.31
CA CYS A 249 7.85 -0.96 1.87
C CYS A 249 8.75 -1.44 0.71
N GLY A 250 9.82 -0.69 0.40
CA GLY A 250 10.80 -1.10 -0.62
C GLY A 250 11.79 -2.14 -0.07
N SER A 251 11.88 -3.28 -0.74
CA SER A 251 12.84 -4.33 -0.42
C SER A 251 14.27 -3.91 -0.74
N ARG A 252 15.17 -3.86 0.24
CA ARG A 252 16.62 -3.93 0.01
C ARG A 252 17.06 -5.38 0.20
N SER A 253 17.54 -6.00 -0.86
CA SER A 253 18.35 -7.22 -0.74
C SER A 253 19.73 -6.84 -0.22
N THR A 254 20.04 -7.17 1.03
CA THR A 254 21.40 -7.18 1.53
C THR A 254 22.06 -8.48 1.11
N THR A 255 22.85 -8.44 0.04
CA THR A 255 23.83 -9.49 -0.23
C THR A 255 24.96 -9.32 0.79
N ALA A 256 25.02 -10.22 1.77
CA ALA A 256 26.19 -10.34 2.63
C ALA A 256 27.33 -10.93 1.80
N ALA A 257 28.35 -10.11 1.53
CA ALA A 257 29.65 -10.62 1.11
C ALA A 257 30.44 -11.05 2.35
N ARG A 258 31.04 -12.22 2.24
CA ARG A 258 32.05 -12.72 3.18
C ARG A 258 33.30 -11.84 3.18
#